data_5c710f692061e660d3ba68a2e06fb2dc
#
_entry.id   5c710f692061e660d3ba68a2e06fb2dc
#
_cell.length_a   1.000
_cell.length_b   1.000
_cell.length_c   1.000
_cell.angle_alpha   90.00
_cell.angle_beta   90.00
_cell.angle_gamma   90.00
#
_symmetry.space_group_name_H-M   'P 1'
#
loop_
_entity.id
_entity.type
_entity.pdbx_description
1 polymer ?
#
loop_
_entity_poly.entity_id
_entity_poly.type
_entity_poly.pdbx_seq_one_letter_code
_entity_poly.pdbx_strand_id
1 'polypeptide(L)'
;MXXXXXXXXXXXXXXXXXXXXXXXXXXXXXXXXXXXXXADSGTTTDIKDRILAIPGMALVEEKPYPGYRYFVLTYTQPVDHRDRSKGTFQQRLTLLHKDTARPTVFHTSGYAVSTRPGRAEPTRIVDGNQVSMEYRFFTPSRPQPADWSKLDIWQAASDQHRIFTALKKIYDRKWLATGASKGGMTATYYERFYPRDMDGVVAYVAPNDVVEHEDAAYDRFFATVSTQECRDRLNALQREALVRRAPLQEKFRARAEAEGATFDTVGSLDKAYEAVVLDFVWGFWQYHTEADCASVPEAATATDQAVFDTIDTYSGWSFYSDQGLEPYTPYYYQAATELGSPSMRMTHLKGLTRYGYQPARNFVPRDIPVRFKPWVMRDVDTWVRTQGRGMLFVYGGNDPWGAEKFRVDKGARDSYVMTAPGANHGANVAGLAEAERTRATARILAWAGVAAADPQTAAPLTTYDPRLDKRELRREMTLRP
;
A
#
# COMPACT_ATOMS: atom_id res chain seq x y z
N MET A 1 -0.01 -4.99 6.54
CA MET A 1 -0.31 -4.62 6.06
C MET A 1 -0.89 -4.86 5.02
N UNK A 2 -1.67 -4.96 4.62
CA UNK A 2 -1.86 -5.11 4.41
C UNK A 2 -2.04 -5.24 4.07
N UNK A 3 -2.65 -5.25 3.32
CA UNK A 3 -2.75 -5.44 3.15
C UNK A 3 -2.80 -5.61 2.80
N UNK A 4 -2.44 -5.65 1.93
CA UNK A 4 -2.46 -5.81 1.68
C UNK A 4 -2.47 -6.11 1.38
N UNK A 5 -2.23 -6.96 1.37
CA UNK A 5 -2.22 -7.20 1.13
C UNK A 5 -2.38 -7.54 0.87
N UNK A 6 -3.15 -7.97 0.87
CA UNK A 6 -3.22 -8.26 0.70
C UNK A 6 -3.39 -8.51 0.35
N UNK A 7 -3.86 -8.46 -0.33
CA UNK A 7 -3.95 -8.68 -0.58
C UNK A 7 -3.97 -8.91 -1.02
N UNK A 8 -3.55 -8.87 -1.65
CA UNK A 8 -3.50 -9.06 -2.01
C UNK A 8 -3.46 -9.51 -2.40
N UNK A 9 -3.09 -10.14 -2.44
CA UNK A 9 -3.00 -10.47 -2.74
C UNK A 9 -3.15 -10.99 -3.03
N UNK A 10 -3.50 -11.62 -3.15
CA UNK A 10 -3.55 -12.09 -3.34
C UNK A 10 -3.89 -12.55 -3.59
N UNK A 11 -4.39 -12.96 -4.07
CA UNK A 11 -4.67 -13.36 -4.18
C UNK A 11 -5.03 -13.84 -4.41
N UNK A 12 -5.56 -14.49 -4.84
CA UNK A 12 -5.83 -14.87 -4.96
C UNK A 12 -6.19 -15.31 -5.12
N UNK A 13 -6.74 -16.10 -5.39
CA UNK A 13 -7.01 -16.52 -5.50
C UNK A 13 -7.48 -16.93 -5.62
N UNK A 14 -7.97 -17.61 -5.72
CA UNK A 14 -8.29 -18.09 -5.77
C UNK A 14 -8.80 -18.47 -5.91
N UNK A 15 -9.46 -18.71 -5.92
CA UNK A 15 -9.90 -19.22 -5.85
C UNK A 15 -10.39 -19.64 -6.24
N UNK A 16 -10.29 -19.76 -6.86
CA UNK A 16 -10.82 -20.19 -7.46
C UNK A 16 -11.27 -21.26 -7.63
N UNK A 17 -10.76 -21.77 -7.09
CA UNK A 17 -11.08 -22.92 -7.40
C UNK A 17 -12.32 -23.26 -6.98
N UNK A 18 -12.26 -22.83 -6.27
CA UNK A 18 -13.32 -23.14 -5.78
C UNK A 18 -14.42 -22.68 -6.42
N UNK A 19 -13.98 -21.97 -6.72
CA UNK A 19 -14.84 -21.43 -7.30
C UNK A 19 -15.32 -22.23 -8.34
N UNK A 20 -14.56 -22.63 -8.52
CA UNK A 20 -14.82 -23.34 -9.50
C UNK A 20 -15.91 -24.16 -9.26
N UNK A 21 -15.63 -24.37 -8.45
CA UNK A 21 -16.56 -25.20 -8.20
C UNK A 21 -17.84 -24.60 -8.09
N UNK A 22 -17.52 -23.86 -7.68
CA UNK A 22 -18.62 -23.23 -7.43
C UNK A 22 -19.27 -22.86 -8.62
N UNK A 23 -18.51 -22.58 -9.03
CA UNK A 23 -18.92 -22.13 -10.15
C UNK A 23 -19.54 -23.14 -10.91
N UNK A 24 -18.95 -23.79 -10.67
CA UNK A 24 -19.38 -24.78 -11.36
C UNK A 24 -20.67 -25.17 -10.94
N UNK A 25 -20.50 -25.06 -10.08
CA UNK A 25 -21.64 -25.43 -9.62
C UNK A 25 -22.68 -24.56 -9.98
N UNK A 26 -22.19 -23.81 -9.92
CA UNK A 26 -23.07 -22.93 -10.24
C UNK A 26 -23.53 -23.09 -11.56
N UNK A 27 -22.71 -23.31 -11.90
CA UNK A 27 -22.93 -23.43 -13.14
C UNK A 27 -23.81 -24.48 -13.38
N UNK A 28 -23.44 -25.04 -12.80
CA UNK A 28 -24.17 -26.09 -12.95
C UNK A 28 -25.51 -25.90 -12.59
N UNK A 29 -25.32 -25.44 -11.91
CA UNK A 29 -26.49 -25.19 -11.47
C UNK A 29 -27.25 -24.45 -12.34
N UNK A 30 -26.54 -23.93 -12.59
CA UNK A 30 -27.05 -23.10 -13.37
C UNK A 30 -27.55 -23.75 -14.50
N UNK A 31 -26.87 -24.36 -14.52
CA UNK A 31 -27.13 -24.88 -15.56
C UNK A 31 -28.29 -25.55 -15.46
N UNK A 32 -28.13 -25.82 -14.66
CA UNK A 32 -29.10 -26.45 -14.49
C UNK A 32 -30.27 -25.78 -14.47
N UNK A 33 -29.91 -25.16 -14.06
CA UNK A 33 -30.87 -24.42 -13.93
C UNK A 33 -31.30 -23.94 -15.06
N UNK A 34 -30.44 -23.90 -15.47
CA UNK A 34 -30.70 -23.40 -16.31
C UNK A 34 -31.28 -23.95 -17.01
N UNK A 35 -31.09 -24.76 -16.81
CA UNK A 35 -31.49 -25.11 -17.33
C UNK A 35 -32.50 -24.93 -17.25
N UNK A 36 -32.47 -24.84 -16.59
CA UNK A 36 -33.26 -24.81 -16.53
C UNK A 36 -33.93 -23.90 -16.70
N UNK A 37 -33.44 -23.39 -16.52
CA UNK A 37 -33.94 -22.82 -16.61
C UNK A 37 -33.85 -22.23 -17.31
N UNK A 38 -33.25 -22.53 -17.67
CA UNK A 38 -33.25 -22.15 -18.11
C UNK A 38 -33.59 -21.86 -18.66
N ALA A 39 -33.81 -22.55 -18.78
CA ALA A 39 -34.72 -22.48 -19.50
C ALA A 39 -35.42 -21.33 -19.22
N ASP A 40 -35.59 -20.95 -18.27
CA ASP A 40 -36.30 -20.00 -18.11
C ASP A 40 -35.53 -18.95 -18.02
N SER A 41 -35.03 -18.84 -18.73
CA SER A 41 -34.69 -17.72 -18.64
C SER A 41 -34.00 -17.18 -17.77
N GLY A 42 -34.20 -17.41 -17.00
CA GLY A 42 -33.52 -16.81 -16.21
C GLY A 42 -32.23 -17.26 -16.23
N THR A 43 -31.74 -17.65 -17.12
CA THR A 43 -30.48 -18.14 -17.13
C THR A 43 -29.53 -17.33 -16.42
N THR A 44 -28.85 -17.87 -15.52
CA THR A 44 -27.80 -17.20 -14.79
C THR A 44 -26.56 -17.22 -15.64
N THR A 45 -26.12 -16.06 -16.01
CA THR A 45 -24.86 -15.97 -16.74
C THR A 45 -23.71 -16.15 -15.77
N ASP A 46 -22.72 -16.94 -16.15
CA ASP A 46 -21.54 -17.14 -15.31
C ASP A 46 -20.88 -15.81 -14.99
N ILE A 47 -20.39 -15.69 -13.78
CA ILE A 47 -19.80 -14.44 -13.35
C ILE A 47 -18.64 -14.01 -14.25
N LYS A 48 -17.82 -14.96 -14.69
CA LYS A 48 -16.72 -14.62 -15.59
C LYS A 48 -17.26 -13.97 -16.87
N ASP A 49 -18.31 -14.53 -17.42
CA ASP A 49 -18.87 -13.98 -18.66
C ASP A 49 -19.44 -12.59 -18.43
N ARG A 50 -20.05 -12.37 -17.26
CA ARG A 50 -20.57 -11.03 -16.95
C ARG A 50 -19.45 -10.01 -16.86
N ILE A 51 -18.35 -10.40 -16.21
CA ILE A 51 -17.20 -9.51 -16.06
C ILE A 51 -16.59 -9.20 -17.43
N LEU A 52 -16.43 -10.24 -18.26
CA LEU A 52 -15.78 -10.05 -19.55
C LEU A 52 -16.69 -9.35 -20.56
N ALA A 53 -17.99 -9.25 -20.27
CA ALA A 53 -18.88 -8.46 -21.11
C ALA A 53 -18.68 -6.96 -20.91
N ILE A 54 -17.99 -6.54 -19.86
CA ILE A 54 -17.70 -5.12 -19.65
C ILE A 54 -16.75 -4.65 -20.75
N PRO A 55 -17.12 -3.61 -21.51
CA PRO A 55 -16.21 -3.13 -22.56
C PRO A 55 -14.86 -2.73 -22.00
N GLY A 56 -13.80 -3.23 -22.60
CA GLY A 56 -12.45 -2.95 -22.15
C GLY A 56 -11.90 -3.90 -21.12
N MET A 57 -12.72 -4.82 -20.62
CA MET A 57 -12.24 -5.80 -19.64
C MET A 57 -11.80 -7.06 -20.36
N ALA A 58 -10.62 -7.59 -20.01
CA ALA A 58 -10.10 -8.80 -20.63
C ALA A 58 -9.52 -9.72 -19.58
N LEU A 59 -9.61 -11.02 -19.83
CA LEU A 59 -9.10 -12.02 -18.89
C LEU A 59 -7.65 -12.34 -19.22
N VAL A 60 -6.79 -12.27 -18.20
CA VAL A 60 -5.43 -12.77 -18.31
C VAL A 60 -5.39 -14.24 -17.89
N GLU A 61 -5.96 -14.55 -16.74
CA GLU A 61 -6.03 -15.93 -16.29
C GLU A 61 -7.04 -16.03 -15.15
N GLU A 62 -7.54 -17.24 -14.95
CA GLU A 62 -8.32 -17.55 -13.78
C GLU A 62 -7.57 -18.62 -13.00
N LYS A 63 -7.40 -18.40 -11.71
CA LYS A 63 -6.70 -19.35 -10.83
C LYS A 63 -7.67 -19.95 -9.86
N PRO A 64 -7.62 -21.24 -9.64
CA PRO A 64 -8.54 -21.88 -8.67
C PRO A 64 -8.19 -21.47 -7.23
N TYR A 65 -9.24 -21.34 -6.43
CA TYR A 65 -9.03 -21.07 -5.02
C TYR A 65 -10.26 -21.52 -4.24
N PRO A 66 -10.09 -22.26 -3.15
CA PRO A 66 -11.26 -22.79 -2.44
C PRO A 66 -12.16 -21.68 -1.91
N GLY A 67 -13.44 -21.79 -2.24
CA GLY A 67 -14.44 -20.86 -1.74
C GLY A 67 -14.60 -19.58 -2.55
N TYR A 68 -13.77 -19.38 -3.56
CA TYR A 68 -13.80 -18.15 -4.37
C TYR A 68 -13.49 -18.48 -5.81
N ARG A 69 -13.75 -17.49 -6.67
CA ARG A 69 -13.16 -17.49 -8.01
C ARG A 69 -12.21 -16.32 -8.08
N TYR A 70 -11.04 -16.54 -8.67
CA TYR A 70 -10.01 -15.50 -8.71
C TYR A 70 -9.61 -15.25 -10.15
N PHE A 71 -9.78 -14.00 -10.57
CA PHE A 71 -9.50 -13.59 -11.95
C PHE A 71 -8.39 -12.54 -11.96
N VAL A 72 -7.44 -12.71 -12.87
CA VAL A 72 -6.48 -11.67 -13.20
C VAL A 72 -6.96 -11.06 -14.51
N LEU A 73 -7.12 -9.75 -14.50
CA LEU A 73 -7.79 -9.03 -15.58
C LEU A 73 -6.98 -7.84 -16.02
N THR A 74 -7.29 -7.33 -17.22
CA THR A 74 -6.88 -5.98 -17.61
C THR A 74 -8.12 -5.19 -17.97
N TYR A 75 -8.01 -3.87 -17.80
CA TYR A 75 -9.10 -2.94 -18.12
C TYR A 75 -8.51 -1.78 -18.89
N THR A 76 -9.14 -1.43 -19.99
CA THR A 76 -8.66 -0.32 -20.81
C THR A 76 -8.96 0.99 -20.12
N GLN A 77 -7.92 1.79 -19.88
CA GLN A 77 -8.05 3.08 -19.21
C GLN A 77 -7.50 4.18 -20.12
N PRO A 78 -8.08 5.38 -20.04
CA PRO A 78 -7.48 6.49 -20.80
C PRO A 78 -6.17 6.91 -20.14
N VAL A 79 -5.20 7.27 -20.99
CA VAL A 79 -3.97 7.85 -20.48
C VAL A 79 -4.27 9.14 -19.73
N ASP A 80 -5.20 9.94 -20.24
CA ASP A 80 -5.58 11.20 -19.65
C ASP A 80 -7.09 11.26 -19.57
N HIS A 81 -7.62 11.21 -18.36
CA HIS A 81 -9.08 11.24 -18.18
C HIS A 81 -9.72 12.56 -18.63
N ARG A 82 -8.90 13.61 -18.80
CA ARG A 82 -9.41 14.88 -19.29
C ARG A 82 -9.37 15.00 -20.82
N ASP A 83 -8.66 14.12 -21.49
CA ASP A 83 -8.49 14.21 -22.94
C ASP A 83 -8.31 12.82 -23.51
N ARG A 84 -9.42 12.21 -23.94
CA ARG A 84 -9.40 10.83 -24.42
C ARG A 84 -8.59 10.67 -25.70
N SER A 85 -8.27 11.76 -26.41
CA SER A 85 -7.47 11.67 -27.60
C SER A 85 -6.02 11.30 -27.34
N LYS A 86 -5.60 11.32 -26.05
CA LYS A 86 -4.23 10.95 -25.69
C LYS A 86 -4.00 9.44 -25.67
N GLY A 87 -5.01 8.65 -25.96
CA GLY A 87 -4.84 7.21 -26.06
C GLY A 87 -5.20 6.47 -24.78
N THR A 88 -4.91 5.18 -24.79
CA THR A 88 -5.27 4.29 -23.69
C THR A 88 -4.09 3.44 -23.26
N PHE A 89 -4.22 2.83 -22.10
CA PHE A 89 -3.28 1.81 -21.65
C PHE A 89 -4.10 0.70 -20.98
N GLN A 90 -3.46 -0.44 -20.78
CA GLN A 90 -4.11 -1.58 -20.14
C GLN A 90 -3.72 -1.58 -18.67
N GLN A 91 -4.71 -1.46 -17.81
CA GLN A 91 -4.46 -1.49 -16.36
C GLN A 91 -4.78 -2.87 -15.84
N ARG A 92 -3.84 -3.45 -15.11
CA ARG A 92 -4.03 -4.77 -14.54
C ARG A 92 -4.80 -4.67 -13.23
N LEU A 93 -5.67 -5.63 -12.99
CA LEU A 93 -6.39 -5.73 -11.73
C LEU A 93 -6.71 -7.18 -11.46
N THR A 94 -7.10 -7.47 -10.22
CA THR A 94 -7.53 -8.82 -9.86
C THR A 94 -8.88 -8.74 -9.19
N LEU A 95 -9.63 -9.81 -9.29
CA LEU A 95 -10.95 -9.89 -8.68
C LEU A 95 -11.07 -11.21 -7.95
N LEU A 96 -11.29 -11.13 -6.65
CA LEU A 96 -11.57 -12.29 -5.81
C LEU A 96 -13.07 -12.31 -5.60
N HIS A 97 -13.74 -13.20 -6.31
CA HIS A 97 -15.19 -13.25 -6.33
C HIS A 97 -15.72 -14.21 -5.29
N LYS A 98 -16.59 -13.73 -4.41
CA LYS A 98 -17.29 -14.57 -3.46
C LYS A 98 -18.74 -14.76 -3.88
N ASP A 99 -19.47 -13.67 -4.06
CA ASP A 99 -20.91 -13.73 -4.34
C ASP A 99 -21.35 -12.28 -4.61
N THR A 100 -22.14 -12.08 -5.66
CA THR A 100 -22.60 -10.73 -5.96
C THR A 100 -23.53 -10.17 -4.89
N ALA A 101 -24.07 -11.01 -4.02
CA ALA A 101 -24.90 -10.55 -2.91
C ALA A 101 -24.09 -10.05 -1.72
N ARG A 102 -22.76 -10.19 -1.75
CA ARG A 102 -21.90 -9.73 -0.67
C ARG A 102 -21.32 -8.38 -1.01
N PRO A 103 -20.89 -7.63 0.01
CA PRO A 103 -20.22 -6.36 -0.26
C PRO A 103 -18.89 -6.58 -0.97
N THR A 104 -18.35 -5.51 -1.55
CA THR A 104 -17.09 -5.58 -2.28
C THR A 104 -16.09 -4.60 -1.68
N VAL A 105 -14.85 -5.05 -1.55
CA VAL A 105 -13.76 -4.23 -1.05
C VAL A 105 -12.86 -3.88 -2.22
N PHE A 106 -12.63 -2.60 -2.43
CA PHE A 106 -11.77 -2.09 -3.49
C PHE A 106 -10.41 -1.79 -2.88
N HIS A 107 -9.46 -2.65 -3.15
CA HIS A 107 -8.15 -2.63 -2.53
C HIS A 107 -7.08 -2.18 -3.51
N THR A 108 -6.08 -1.48 -3.03
CA THR A 108 -4.85 -1.27 -3.80
C THR A 108 -3.69 -1.12 -2.84
N SER A 109 -2.52 -1.62 -3.26
CA SER A 109 -1.30 -1.34 -2.51
C SER A 109 -0.75 0.04 -2.83
N GLY A 110 -1.24 0.64 -3.93
CA GLY A 110 -0.67 1.88 -4.43
C GLY A 110 0.53 1.65 -5.33
N TYR A 111 0.87 0.40 -5.57
CA TYR A 111 2.01 -0.03 -6.39
C TYR A 111 1.51 -1.09 -7.37
N ALA A 112 2.39 -1.99 -7.75
CA ALA A 112 2.02 -3.13 -8.58
C ALA A 112 1.05 -4.03 -7.83
N VAL A 113 0.19 -4.72 -8.58
CA VAL A 113 -0.76 -5.65 -7.97
C VAL A 113 -0.13 -7.04 -7.90
N SER A 114 -0.40 -7.74 -6.81
CA SER A 114 -0.01 -9.14 -6.72
C SER A 114 -1.03 -9.97 -7.50
N THR A 115 -0.56 -10.98 -8.22
CA THR A 115 -1.46 -11.90 -8.90
C THR A 115 -1.66 -13.19 -8.13
N ARG A 116 -1.26 -13.21 -6.86
CA ARG A 116 -1.55 -14.32 -5.97
C ARG A 116 -2.78 -13.99 -5.13
N PRO A 117 -3.63 -14.98 -4.87
CA PRO A 117 -4.85 -14.72 -4.10
C PRO A 117 -4.57 -14.34 -2.65
N GLY A 118 -5.36 -13.41 -2.13
CA GLY A 118 -5.25 -13.02 -0.73
C GLY A 118 -6.32 -12.01 -0.40
N ARG A 119 -6.67 -11.91 0.88
CA ARG A 119 -7.67 -10.97 1.33
C ARG A 119 -7.04 -9.85 2.14
N ALA A 120 -7.47 -8.61 1.86
CA ALA A 120 -7.21 -7.52 2.77
C ALA A 120 -8.07 -7.71 4.03
N GLU A 121 -7.64 -7.08 5.13
CA GLU A 121 -8.38 -7.26 6.38
C GLU A 121 -9.87 -6.88 6.25
N PRO A 122 -10.24 -5.76 5.60
CA PRO A 122 -11.67 -5.49 5.48
C PRO A 122 -12.44 -6.56 4.72
N THR A 123 -11.82 -7.18 3.72
CA THR A 123 -12.50 -8.26 2.99
C THR A 123 -12.84 -9.41 3.92
N ARG A 124 -11.91 -9.76 4.80
CA ARG A 124 -12.16 -10.82 5.77
C ARG A 124 -13.24 -10.38 6.77
N ILE A 125 -13.17 -9.13 7.22
CA ILE A 125 -14.13 -8.64 8.20
C ILE A 125 -15.55 -8.71 7.66
N VAL A 126 -15.75 -8.33 6.41
CA VAL A 126 -17.13 -8.24 5.87
C VAL A 126 -17.51 -9.48 5.05
N ASP A 127 -16.63 -10.44 4.90
CA ASP A 127 -16.89 -11.65 4.12
C ASP A 127 -17.32 -11.28 2.70
N GLY A 128 -16.49 -10.49 2.04
CA GLY A 128 -16.87 -9.88 0.77
C GLY A 128 -16.05 -10.30 -0.40
N ASN A 129 -16.38 -9.71 -1.53
CA ASN A 129 -15.55 -9.78 -2.74
C ASN A 129 -14.42 -8.78 -2.62
N GLN A 130 -13.39 -8.93 -3.46
CA GLN A 130 -12.28 -7.97 -3.44
C GLN A 130 -11.81 -7.69 -4.85
N VAL A 131 -11.71 -6.40 -5.18
CA VAL A 131 -11.08 -5.94 -6.40
C VAL A 131 -9.76 -5.31 -6.00
N SER A 132 -8.65 -5.71 -6.63
CA SER A 132 -7.35 -5.11 -6.34
C SER A 132 -6.80 -4.51 -7.63
N MET A 133 -6.37 -3.25 -7.56
CA MET A 133 -5.96 -2.49 -8.74
C MET A 133 -4.46 -2.23 -8.73
N GLU A 134 -3.83 -2.41 -9.89
CA GLU A 134 -2.46 -1.94 -10.07
C GLU A 134 -2.48 -0.44 -10.29
N TYR A 135 -1.64 0.27 -9.59
CA TYR A 135 -1.60 1.71 -9.70
C TYR A 135 -0.97 2.08 -11.05
N ARG A 136 -1.55 3.09 -11.72
CA ARG A 136 -1.03 3.49 -13.03
C ARG A 136 0.47 3.79 -12.95
N PHE A 137 1.18 3.48 -14.00
CA PHE A 137 2.63 3.65 -14.18
C PHE A 137 3.49 2.58 -13.52
N PHE A 138 2.92 1.75 -12.65
CA PHE A 138 3.65 0.57 -12.16
C PHE A 138 3.50 -0.52 -13.22
N THR A 139 4.63 -1.04 -13.71
CA THR A 139 4.57 -1.98 -14.82
C THR A 139 3.87 -3.27 -14.41
N PRO A 140 3.06 -3.83 -15.32
CA PRO A 140 2.92 -3.44 -16.73
C PRO A 140 1.86 -2.36 -17.02
N SER A 141 1.29 -1.71 -16.03
CA SER A 141 0.20 -0.75 -16.22
C SER A 141 0.72 0.66 -16.48
N ARG A 142 1.71 0.76 -17.37
CA ARG A 142 2.33 2.04 -17.72
C ARG A 142 2.01 2.38 -19.16
N PRO A 143 1.46 3.58 -19.40
CA PRO A 143 1.24 4.01 -20.80
C PRO A 143 2.56 4.06 -21.58
N GLN A 144 2.49 3.73 -22.84
CA GLN A 144 3.65 3.79 -23.73
C GLN A 144 3.29 4.61 -24.95
N PRO A 145 4.01 5.70 -25.20
CA PRO A 145 5.12 6.23 -24.41
C PRO A 145 4.64 6.82 -23.10
N ALA A 146 5.52 6.85 -22.12
CA ALA A 146 5.14 7.31 -20.79
C ALA A 146 5.19 8.83 -20.70
N ASP A 147 4.04 9.44 -20.57
CA ASP A 147 3.95 10.86 -20.28
C ASP A 147 3.77 10.97 -18.75
N TRP A 148 4.86 11.24 -18.05
CA TRP A 148 4.84 11.20 -16.59
C TRP A 148 3.92 12.25 -16.00
N SER A 149 3.60 13.32 -16.74
CA SER A 149 2.67 14.31 -16.22
C SER A 149 1.26 13.75 -15.99
N LYS A 150 0.99 12.56 -16.54
CA LYS A 150 -0.31 11.91 -16.33
C LYS A 150 -0.28 10.98 -15.11
N LEU A 151 0.80 10.96 -14.37
CA LEU A 151 0.86 10.24 -13.11
C LEU A 151 0.59 11.23 -11.99
N ASP A 152 -0.67 11.39 -11.65
CA ASP A 152 -1.04 12.23 -10.52
C ASP A 152 -2.21 11.59 -9.79
N ILE A 153 -2.49 12.12 -8.59
CA ILE A 153 -3.48 11.47 -7.75
C ILE A 153 -4.89 11.53 -8.34
N TRP A 154 -5.20 12.58 -9.10
CA TRP A 154 -6.53 12.68 -9.70
C TRP A 154 -6.69 11.68 -10.83
N GLN A 155 -5.65 11.50 -11.66
CA GLN A 155 -5.72 10.50 -12.73
C GLN A 155 -5.88 9.10 -12.11
N ALA A 156 -5.15 8.81 -11.05
CA ALA A 156 -5.27 7.50 -10.41
C ALA A 156 -6.65 7.30 -9.78
N ALA A 157 -7.17 8.34 -9.13
CA ALA A 157 -8.53 8.25 -8.57
C ALA A 157 -9.56 8.04 -9.68
N SER A 158 -9.34 8.64 -10.82
CA SER A 158 -10.25 8.48 -11.95
C SER A 158 -10.18 7.08 -12.56
N ASP A 159 -8.99 6.45 -12.51
CA ASP A 159 -8.90 5.03 -12.86
C ASP A 159 -9.80 4.21 -11.93
N GLN A 160 -9.74 4.47 -10.64
CA GLN A 160 -10.56 3.73 -9.68
C GLN A 160 -12.05 3.96 -9.93
N HIS A 161 -12.41 5.21 -10.19
CA HIS A 161 -13.80 5.54 -10.46
C HIS A 161 -14.34 4.76 -11.67
N ARG A 162 -13.55 4.64 -12.74
CA ARG A 162 -14.02 3.91 -13.92
C ARG A 162 -14.14 2.42 -13.63
N ILE A 163 -13.19 1.85 -12.90
CA ILE A 163 -13.31 0.43 -12.52
C ILE A 163 -14.56 0.22 -11.66
N PHE A 164 -14.74 1.09 -10.66
CA PHE A 164 -15.89 0.99 -9.78
C PHE A 164 -17.20 1.08 -10.57
N THR A 165 -17.30 2.08 -11.45
CA THR A 165 -18.53 2.28 -12.21
C THR A 165 -18.86 1.05 -13.06
N ALA A 166 -17.82 0.44 -13.65
CA ALA A 166 -18.03 -0.73 -14.50
C ALA A 166 -18.47 -1.93 -13.67
N LEU A 167 -17.84 -2.16 -12.53
CA LEU A 167 -18.12 -3.36 -11.74
C LEU A 167 -19.33 -3.21 -10.83
N LYS A 168 -19.73 -1.98 -10.52
CA LYS A 168 -20.91 -1.76 -9.66
C LYS A 168 -22.17 -2.35 -10.28
N LYS A 169 -22.22 -2.43 -11.57
CA LYS A 169 -23.39 -3.01 -12.25
C LYS A 169 -23.53 -4.50 -11.94
N ILE A 170 -22.42 -5.16 -11.59
CA ILE A 170 -22.43 -6.57 -11.23
C ILE A 170 -22.48 -6.73 -9.73
N TYR A 171 -21.67 -5.97 -9.02
CA TYR A 171 -21.56 -6.03 -7.57
C TYR A 171 -22.28 -4.82 -6.99
N ASP A 172 -23.58 -4.95 -6.87
CA ASP A 172 -24.41 -3.77 -6.59
C ASP A 172 -24.66 -3.51 -5.11
N ARG A 173 -24.05 -4.28 -4.22
CA ARG A 173 -24.14 -4.03 -2.80
C ARG A 173 -23.13 -2.96 -2.40
N LYS A 174 -22.91 -2.80 -1.09
CA LYS A 174 -22.01 -1.75 -0.61
C LYS A 174 -20.56 -2.01 -1.00
N TRP A 175 -19.80 -0.94 -1.13
CA TRP A 175 -18.38 -0.99 -1.49
C TRP A 175 -17.55 -0.23 -0.48
N LEU A 176 -16.41 -0.79 -0.10
CA LEU A 176 -15.44 -0.12 0.77
C LEU A 176 -14.12 0.02 0.02
N ALA A 177 -13.40 1.12 0.24
CA ALA A 177 -12.05 1.26 -0.29
C ALA A 177 -11.06 0.97 0.83
N THR A 178 -9.93 0.38 0.47
CA THR A 178 -8.88 0.12 1.46
C THR A 178 -7.52 0.02 0.80
N GLY A 179 -6.50 0.19 1.61
CA GLY A 179 -5.13 -0.01 1.22
C GLY A 179 -4.24 0.36 2.39
N ALA A 180 -2.98 -0.04 2.30
CA ALA A 180 -2.01 0.24 3.34
C ALA A 180 -0.87 1.06 2.77
N SER A 181 -0.35 1.99 3.56
CA SER A 181 0.80 2.79 3.18
C SER A 181 0.43 3.64 1.96
N LYS A 182 1.15 3.53 0.85
CA LYS A 182 0.73 4.25 -0.36
C LYS A 182 -0.67 3.83 -0.78
N GLY A 183 -1.07 2.59 -0.51
CA GLY A 183 -2.44 2.16 -0.78
C GLY A 183 -3.46 2.87 0.09
N GLY A 184 -3.11 3.14 1.34
CA GLY A 184 -3.99 3.93 2.22
C GLY A 184 -4.10 5.36 1.76
N MET A 185 -2.99 5.94 1.31
CA MET A 185 -3.02 7.26 0.69
C MET A 185 -3.94 7.25 -0.53
N THR A 186 -3.79 6.22 -1.36
CA THR A 186 -4.57 6.11 -2.59
C THR A 186 -6.07 6.04 -2.29
N ALA A 187 -6.45 5.22 -1.30
CA ALA A 187 -7.88 5.13 -0.93
C ALA A 187 -8.40 6.47 -0.46
N THR A 188 -7.56 7.23 0.24
CA THR A 188 -7.95 8.55 0.75
C THR A 188 -8.14 9.54 -0.39
N TYR A 189 -7.20 9.55 -1.35
CA TYR A 189 -7.31 10.48 -2.48
C TYR A 189 -8.51 10.12 -3.36
N TYR A 190 -8.79 8.83 -3.52
CA TYR A 190 -9.96 8.40 -4.26
C TYR A 190 -11.23 8.97 -3.61
N GLU A 191 -11.33 8.86 -2.29
CA GLU A 191 -12.49 9.40 -1.59
C GLU A 191 -12.60 10.92 -1.78
N ARG A 192 -11.45 11.62 -1.75
CA ARG A 192 -11.44 13.07 -1.95
C ARG A 192 -12.06 13.46 -3.28
N PHE A 193 -11.71 12.75 -4.34
CA PHE A 193 -12.15 13.15 -5.67
C PHE A 193 -13.48 12.54 -6.09
N TYR A 194 -13.85 11.40 -5.52
CA TYR A 194 -15.08 10.72 -5.87
C TYR A 194 -15.80 10.28 -4.59
N PRO A 195 -16.23 11.26 -3.79
CA PRO A 195 -16.75 10.93 -2.44
C PRO A 195 -18.07 10.18 -2.43
N ARG A 196 -18.75 10.06 -3.58
CA ARG A 196 -20.00 9.33 -3.62
C ARG A 196 -19.83 7.87 -4.04
N ASP A 197 -18.60 7.45 -4.38
CA ASP A 197 -18.41 6.07 -4.87
C ASP A 197 -18.45 5.03 -3.76
N MET A 198 -17.68 5.24 -2.69
CA MET A 198 -17.53 4.23 -1.65
C MET A 198 -18.42 4.52 -0.47
N ASP A 199 -18.82 3.46 0.22
CA ASP A 199 -19.64 3.58 1.43
C ASP A 199 -18.78 3.70 2.68
N GLY A 200 -17.50 3.42 2.57
CA GLY A 200 -16.56 3.60 3.66
C GLY A 200 -15.14 3.41 3.16
N VAL A 201 -14.21 3.93 3.93
CA VAL A 201 -12.79 3.87 3.60
C VAL A 201 -12.03 3.37 4.84
N VAL A 202 -11.16 2.38 4.65
CA VAL A 202 -10.29 1.92 5.73
C VAL A 202 -8.86 2.07 5.23
N ALA A 203 -8.18 3.09 5.72
CA ALA A 203 -6.83 3.44 5.28
C ALA A 203 -5.84 3.09 6.38
N TYR A 204 -4.89 2.22 6.06
CA TYR A 204 -3.90 1.74 7.01
C TYR A 204 -2.57 2.45 6.81
N VAL A 205 -2.01 2.90 7.90
CA VAL A 205 -0.65 3.46 7.95
C VAL A 205 -0.37 4.42 6.80
N ALA A 206 -1.31 5.31 6.55
CA ALA A 206 -1.26 6.24 5.43
C ALA A 206 -0.60 7.54 5.86
N PRO A 207 0.60 7.85 5.36
CA PRO A 207 1.26 9.10 5.73
C PRO A 207 0.56 10.32 5.11
N ASN A 208 0.75 11.48 5.73
CA ASN A 208 0.17 12.72 5.23
C ASN A 208 1.16 13.85 5.43
N ASP A 209 2.05 14.04 4.47
CA ASP A 209 3.09 15.05 4.54
C ASP A 209 2.56 16.34 3.91
N VAL A 210 1.83 17.12 4.69
CA VAL A 210 1.08 18.26 4.17
C VAL A 210 1.98 19.40 3.75
N VAL A 211 2.98 19.73 4.59
CA VAL A 211 3.90 20.81 4.29
C VAL A 211 5.29 20.20 4.18
N GLU A 212 5.76 20.11 2.94
CA GLU A 212 6.93 19.32 2.61
C GLU A 212 8.16 19.62 3.46
N HIS A 213 8.40 20.86 3.79
CA HIS A 213 9.62 21.20 4.51
C HIS A 213 9.45 21.28 6.02
N GLU A 214 8.29 20.89 6.56
CA GLU A 214 8.06 20.92 8.00
C GLU A 214 8.03 19.50 8.53
N ASP A 215 9.16 19.03 8.99
CA ASP A 215 9.32 17.65 9.39
C ASP A 215 9.63 17.46 10.88
N ALA A 216 9.30 18.44 11.71
CA ALA A 216 9.60 18.33 13.14
C ALA A 216 8.94 17.11 13.80
N ALA A 217 7.79 16.68 13.27
CA ALA A 217 7.12 15.52 13.84
C ALA A 217 7.96 14.25 13.71
N TYR A 218 8.70 14.13 12.62
CA TYR A 218 9.57 12.97 12.47
C TYR A 218 10.73 13.03 13.45
N ASP A 219 11.32 14.21 13.66
CA ASP A 219 12.38 14.33 14.66
C ASP A 219 11.87 13.97 16.05
N ARG A 220 10.66 14.43 16.40
CA ARG A 220 10.08 14.07 17.70
C ARG A 220 9.84 12.57 17.81
N PHE A 221 9.37 11.95 16.75
CA PHE A 221 9.13 10.52 16.77
C PHE A 221 10.41 9.77 17.12
N PHE A 222 11.50 10.06 16.41
CA PHE A 222 12.74 9.31 16.64
C PHE A 222 13.39 9.66 17.98
N ALA A 223 13.05 10.79 18.56
CA ALA A 223 13.57 11.15 19.88
C ALA A 223 12.85 10.42 21.00
N THR A 224 11.66 9.86 20.74
CA THR A 224 10.85 9.32 21.82
C THR A 224 10.37 7.89 21.62
N VAL A 225 10.60 7.29 20.45
CA VAL A 225 10.06 5.96 20.17
C VAL A 225 10.70 4.92 21.10
N SER A 226 9.88 4.04 21.69
CA SER A 226 10.34 2.90 22.46
C SER A 226 11.19 3.34 23.67
N THR A 227 12.31 2.65 23.93
CA THR A 227 13.15 2.93 25.08
C THR A 227 14.38 3.71 24.67
N GLN A 228 14.94 4.45 25.63
CA GLN A 228 16.19 5.17 25.42
C GLN A 228 17.31 4.20 25.03
N GLU A 229 17.34 3.07 25.70
CA GLU A 229 18.38 2.08 25.41
C GLU A 229 18.33 1.62 23.97
N CYS A 230 17.14 1.33 23.46
CA CYS A 230 16.99 0.88 22.10
C CYS A 230 17.34 2.01 21.12
N ARG A 231 16.87 3.22 21.38
CA ARG A 231 17.19 4.35 20.51
C ARG A 231 18.70 4.58 20.44
N ASP A 232 19.38 4.53 21.59
CA ASP A 232 20.82 4.76 21.62
C ASP A 232 21.56 3.67 20.86
N ARG A 233 21.11 2.42 20.98
CA ARG A 233 21.77 1.31 20.31
C ARG A 233 21.66 1.46 18.79
N LEU A 234 20.49 1.81 18.30
CA LEU A 234 20.30 2.01 16.86
C LEU A 234 21.10 3.20 16.35
N ASN A 235 21.05 4.30 17.08
CA ASN A 235 21.78 5.49 16.66
C ASN A 235 23.28 5.25 16.65
N ALA A 236 23.78 4.50 17.62
CA ALA A 236 25.23 4.22 17.66
C ALA A 236 25.67 3.37 16.48
N LEU A 237 24.84 2.39 16.09
CA LEU A 237 25.22 1.56 14.96
C LEU A 237 25.17 2.37 13.66
N GLN A 238 24.16 3.19 13.50
CA GLN A 238 24.05 4.06 12.32
C GLN A 238 25.27 4.97 12.22
N ARG A 239 25.62 5.59 13.35
CA ARG A 239 26.77 6.47 13.39
C ARG A 239 28.04 5.73 13.01
N GLU A 240 28.20 4.53 13.53
CA GLU A 240 29.39 3.73 13.24
C GLU A 240 29.53 3.44 11.76
N ALA A 241 28.43 3.21 11.06
CA ALA A 241 28.47 2.97 9.63
C ALA A 241 29.01 4.19 8.86
N LEU A 242 28.83 5.39 9.40
CA LEU A 242 29.41 6.57 8.76
C LEU A 242 30.85 6.78 9.20
N VAL A 243 31.18 6.48 10.44
CA VAL A 243 32.57 6.57 10.91
C VAL A 243 33.45 5.60 10.12
N ARG A 244 32.96 4.41 9.86
CA ARG A 244 33.71 3.39 9.12
C ARG A 244 33.39 3.43 7.63
N ARG A 245 33.11 4.60 7.10
CA ARG A 245 32.68 4.72 5.70
C ARG A 245 33.66 4.02 4.75
N ALA A 246 34.94 4.24 4.91
CA ALA A 246 35.91 3.72 3.95
C ALA A 246 35.90 2.19 3.86
N PRO A 247 36.07 1.44 4.96
CA PRO A 247 36.04 -0.01 4.82
C PRO A 247 34.68 -0.57 4.46
N LEU A 248 33.60 0.05 4.94
CA LEU A 248 32.28 -0.47 4.61
C LEU A 248 31.90 -0.17 3.17
N GLN A 249 32.35 0.97 2.62
CA GLN A 249 32.09 1.22 1.20
C GLN A 249 32.84 0.25 0.31
N GLU A 250 34.01 -0.28 0.75
CA GLU A 250 34.65 -1.30 -0.04
C GLU A 250 33.79 -2.55 -0.15
N LYS A 251 33.15 -2.92 0.95
CA LYS A 251 32.20 -4.04 0.92
C LYS A 251 31.03 -3.73 0.01
N PHE A 252 30.52 -2.51 0.09
CA PHE A 252 29.39 -2.09 -0.74
C PHE A 252 29.80 -2.09 -2.21
N ARG A 253 30.98 -1.57 -2.53
CA ARG A 253 31.46 -1.56 -3.90
C ARG A 253 31.56 -2.98 -4.46
N ALA A 254 32.09 -3.91 -3.67
CA ALA A 254 32.20 -5.29 -4.13
C ALA A 254 30.83 -5.91 -4.38
N ARG A 255 29.87 -5.63 -3.49
CA ARG A 255 28.51 -6.12 -3.69
C ARG A 255 27.91 -5.53 -4.97
N ALA A 256 28.08 -4.22 -5.16
CA ALA A 256 27.52 -3.56 -6.33
C ALA A 256 28.13 -4.11 -7.62
N GLU A 257 29.43 -4.33 -7.64
CA GLU A 257 30.08 -4.89 -8.82
C GLU A 257 29.57 -6.28 -9.11
N ALA A 258 29.38 -7.10 -8.08
CA ALA A 258 28.88 -8.46 -8.27
C ALA A 258 27.44 -8.44 -8.84
N GLU A 259 26.66 -7.44 -8.47
CA GLU A 259 25.28 -7.35 -8.93
C GLU A 259 25.14 -6.59 -10.23
N GLY A 260 26.20 -5.97 -10.74
CA GLY A 260 26.10 -5.10 -11.90
C GLY A 260 25.38 -3.81 -11.61
N ALA A 261 25.41 -3.36 -10.37
CA ALA A 261 24.67 -2.16 -9.97
C ALA A 261 25.33 -0.90 -10.48
N THR A 262 24.50 0.08 -10.84
CA THR A 262 24.96 1.41 -11.24
C THR A 262 24.25 2.45 -10.40
N PHE A 263 24.75 3.69 -10.40
CA PHE A 263 24.25 4.71 -9.49
C PHE A 263 24.07 6.07 -10.18
N ASP A 264 23.64 6.04 -11.43
CA ASP A 264 23.48 7.28 -12.19
C ASP A 264 22.35 8.16 -11.64
N THR A 265 21.26 7.53 -11.22
CA THR A 265 20.10 8.30 -10.75
C THR A 265 20.43 9.04 -9.47
N VAL A 266 20.91 8.32 -8.45
CA VAL A 266 21.20 8.97 -7.18
C VAL A 266 22.45 9.83 -7.25
N GLY A 267 23.34 9.55 -8.19
CA GLY A 267 24.48 10.41 -8.49
C GLY A 267 25.84 9.78 -8.28
N SER A 268 25.97 8.88 -7.34
CA SER A 268 27.27 8.21 -7.11
C SER A 268 27.07 7.07 -6.13
N LEU A 269 28.06 6.19 -6.10
CA LEU A 269 28.06 5.11 -5.11
C LEU A 269 28.12 5.68 -3.69
N ASP A 270 28.89 6.77 -3.48
CA ASP A 270 28.98 7.38 -2.16
C ASP A 270 27.64 7.91 -1.70
N LYS A 271 26.88 8.54 -2.62
CA LYS A 271 25.55 9.04 -2.28
C LYS A 271 24.61 7.90 -1.95
N ALA A 272 24.69 6.80 -2.72
CA ALA A 272 23.83 5.64 -2.43
C ALA A 272 24.19 5.03 -1.08
N TYR A 273 25.49 4.92 -0.78
CA TYR A 273 25.93 4.42 0.51
C TYR A 273 25.31 5.21 1.66
N GLU A 274 25.47 6.53 1.59
CA GLU A 274 24.95 7.36 2.66
C GLU A 274 23.44 7.28 2.76
N ALA A 275 22.73 7.22 1.63
CA ALA A 275 21.27 7.13 1.67
C ALA A 275 20.83 5.86 2.37
N VAL A 276 21.48 4.72 2.10
CA VAL A 276 21.15 3.47 2.77
C VAL A 276 21.38 3.60 4.27
N VAL A 277 22.53 4.17 4.67
CA VAL A 277 22.83 4.30 6.09
C VAL A 277 21.82 5.21 6.78
N LEU A 278 21.43 6.32 6.12
CA LEU A 278 20.48 7.24 6.73
C LEU A 278 19.10 6.63 6.91
N ASP A 279 18.75 5.63 6.12
CA ASP A 279 17.46 4.95 6.27
C ASP A 279 17.44 3.91 7.38
N PHE A 280 18.58 3.62 8.01
CA PHE A 280 18.68 2.45 8.89
C PHE A 280 17.68 2.51 10.05
N VAL A 281 17.65 3.60 10.78
CA VAL A 281 16.77 3.67 11.95
C VAL A 281 15.30 3.69 11.52
N TRP A 282 15.00 4.38 10.43
CA TRP A 282 13.66 4.36 9.87
C TRP A 282 13.24 2.94 9.49
N GLY A 283 14.12 2.25 8.74
CA GLY A 283 13.81 0.89 8.30
C GLY A 283 13.61 -0.07 9.46
N PHE A 284 14.38 0.15 10.53
CA PHE A 284 14.20 -0.68 11.70
C PHE A 284 12.78 -0.56 12.23
N TRP A 285 12.34 0.67 12.52
CA TRP A 285 11.02 0.84 13.12
C TRP A 285 9.87 0.57 12.17
N GLN A 286 10.12 0.68 10.88
CA GLN A 286 9.06 0.44 9.92
C GLN A 286 8.53 -0.99 10.00
N TYR A 287 9.43 -1.98 10.15
CA TYR A 287 9.01 -3.36 10.10
C TYR A 287 9.48 -4.23 11.25
N HIS A 288 10.11 -3.65 12.25
CA HIS A 288 10.60 -4.42 13.38
C HIS A 288 10.05 -3.83 14.67
N THR A 289 10.39 -4.45 15.78
CA THR A 289 9.84 -4.05 17.06
C THR A 289 10.95 -3.87 18.09
N GLU A 290 10.58 -3.32 19.24
CA GLU A 290 11.53 -3.12 20.32
C GLU A 290 12.29 -4.40 20.65
N ALA A 291 11.62 -5.55 20.60
CA ALA A 291 12.28 -6.81 20.92
C ALA A 291 13.45 -7.11 19.97
N ASP A 292 13.41 -6.57 18.76
CA ASP A 292 14.49 -6.81 17.79
C ASP A 292 15.74 -5.99 18.09
N CYS A 293 15.65 -5.01 18.97
CA CYS A 293 16.83 -4.20 19.33
C CYS A 293 17.97 -5.07 19.85
N ALA A 294 17.64 -6.14 20.56
CA ALA A 294 18.69 -7.00 21.10
C ALA A 294 19.52 -7.66 20.01
N SER A 295 18.97 -7.76 18.80
CA SER A 295 19.71 -8.36 17.68
C SER A 295 20.66 -7.39 17.00
N VAL A 296 20.61 -6.11 17.34
CA VAL A 296 21.50 -5.13 16.77
C VAL A 296 22.79 -5.13 17.61
N PRO A 297 23.95 -5.34 17.00
CA PRO A 297 25.17 -5.45 17.80
C PRO A 297 25.57 -4.13 18.42
N GLU A 298 26.36 -4.24 19.51
CA GLU A 298 26.95 -3.05 20.12
C GLU A 298 27.95 -2.44 19.15
N ALA A 299 27.76 -1.18 18.84
CA ALA A 299 28.57 -0.53 17.82
C ALA A 299 30.05 -0.54 18.16
N ALA A 300 30.39 -0.34 19.45
CA ALA A 300 31.77 -0.20 19.83
C ALA A 300 32.61 -1.46 19.55
N THR A 301 32.01 -2.64 19.64
CA THR A 301 32.76 -3.88 19.46
C THR A 301 32.39 -4.63 18.20
N ALA A 302 31.44 -4.17 17.43
CA ALA A 302 31.00 -4.87 16.24
C ALA A 302 32.11 -4.86 15.18
N THR A 303 32.26 -6.00 14.49
CA THR A 303 33.18 -6.02 13.36
C THR A 303 32.62 -5.22 12.20
N ASP A 304 33.50 -4.90 11.25
CA ASP A 304 33.02 -4.25 10.03
C ASP A 304 31.93 -5.07 9.36
N GLN A 305 32.12 -6.38 9.29
CA GLN A 305 31.16 -7.25 8.66
C GLN A 305 29.82 -7.21 9.40
N ALA A 306 29.85 -7.20 10.72
CA ALA A 306 28.62 -7.15 11.51
C ALA A 306 27.87 -5.85 11.27
N VAL A 307 28.59 -4.72 11.21
CA VAL A 307 27.93 -3.44 10.92
C VAL A 307 27.34 -3.47 9.53
N PHE A 308 28.10 -3.94 8.55
CA PHE A 308 27.63 -4.01 7.17
C PHE A 308 26.37 -4.86 7.06
N ASP A 309 26.38 -6.04 7.67
CA ASP A 309 25.24 -6.94 7.59
C ASP A 309 24.02 -6.39 8.30
N THR A 310 24.21 -5.68 9.42
CA THR A 310 23.08 -5.10 10.13
C THR A 310 22.40 -4.01 9.31
N ILE A 311 23.20 -3.14 8.70
CA ILE A 311 22.63 -2.14 7.81
C ILE A 311 21.86 -2.81 6.69
N ASP A 312 22.42 -3.88 6.12
CA ASP A 312 21.75 -4.59 5.04
C ASP A 312 20.41 -5.15 5.49
N THR A 313 20.37 -5.74 6.68
CA THR A 313 19.16 -6.37 7.17
C THR A 313 18.00 -5.39 7.27
N TYR A 314 18.26 -4.18 7.76
CA TYR A 314 17.20 -3.25 8.06
C TYR A 314 17.00 -2.18 6.98
N SER A 315 18.01 -1.95 6.13
CA SER A 315 17.93 -0.89 5.15
C SER A 315 18.17 -1.36 3.71
N GLY A 316 18.96 -2.42 3.51
CA GLY A 316 19.14 -2.98 2.17
C GLY A 316 20.11 -2.18 1.30
N TRP A 317 21.33 -2.71 1.13
CA TRP A 317 22.37 -1.97 0.40
C TRP A 317 22.01 -1.67 -1.04
N SER A 318 21.21 -2.51 -1.69
CA SER A 318 20.98 -2.35 -3.13
C SER A 318 19.86 -1.38 -3.46
N PHE A 319 19.18 -0.83 -2.45
CA PHE A 319 17.94 -0.09 -2.73
C PHE A 319 18.15 1.13 -3.62
N TYR A 320 19.24 1.87 -3.41
CA TYR A 320 19.43 3.14 -4.14
C TYR A 320 20.28 3.01 -5.39
N SER A 321 20.55 1.78 -5.83
CA SER A 321 21.12 1.60 -7.15
C SER A 321 20.06 1.94 -8.21
N ASP A 322 20.50 2.16 -9.44
CA ASP A 322 19.54 2.38 -10.53
C ASP A 322 18.57 1.22 -10.63
N GLN A 323 19.08 0.00 -10.47
CA GLN A 323 18.27 -1.20 -10.57
C GLN A 323 17.28 -1.31 -9.41
N GLY A 324 17.72 -0.94 -8.20
CA GLY A 324 16.85 -0.95 -7.04
C GLY A 324 15.76 0.10 -7.09
N LEU A 325 16.08 1.26 -7.65
CA LEU A 325 15.12 2.36 -7.73
C LEU A 325 14.13 2.20 -8.88
N GLU A 326 14.49 1.46 -9.92
CA GLU A 326 13.67 1.44 -11.13
C GLU A 326 12.21 1.08 -10.86
N PRO A 327 11.93 0.03 -10.06
CA PRO A 327 10.52 -0.29 -9.81
C PRO A 327 9.78 0.79 -9.02
N TYR A 328 10.53 1.66 -8.32
CA TYR A 328 9.95 2.71 -7.51
C TYR A 328 9.87 4.05 -8.21
N THR A 329 10.27 4.14 -9.48
CA THR A 329 10.25 5.42 -10.19
C THR A 329 8.88 6.11 -10.09
N PRO A 330 7.76 5.41 -10.28
CA PRO A 330 6.48 6.12 -10.16
C PRO A 330 6.23 6.65 -8.76
N TYR A 331 6.66 5.92 -7.73
CA TYR A 331 6.48 6.42 -6.37
C TYR A 331 7.28 7.69 -6.13
N TYR A 332 8.58 7.66 -6.46
CA TYR A 332 9.41 8.84 -6.21
C TYR A 332 9.01 10.01 -7.09
N TYR A 333 8.53 9.73 -8.29
CA TYR A 333 7.97 10.80 -9.11
C TYR A 333 6.82 11.47 -8.38
N GLN A 334 5.89 10.69 -7.84
CA GLN A 334 4.76 11.28 -7.12
C GLN A 334 5.19 11.95 -5.82
N ALA A 335 6.14 11.37 -5.10
CA ALA A 335 6.64 12.03 -3.89
C ALA A 335 7.23 13.38 -4.24
N ALA A 336 7.94 13.47 -5.36
CA ALA A 336 8.60 14.71 -5.78
C ALA A 336 7.64 15.72 -6.38
N THR A 337 6.46 15.30 -6.83
CA THR A 337 5.52 16.23 -7.45
C THR A 337 4.31 16.52 -6.59
N GLU A 338 3.89 15.58 -5.75
CA GLU A 338 2.63 15.76 -5.02
C GLU A 338 2.69 15.39 -3.55
N LEU A 339 3.26 14.22 -3.23
CA LEU A 339 3.07 13.65 -1.90
C LEU A 339 4.03 14.19 -0.85
N GLY A 340 5.17 14.68 -1.29
CA GLY A 340 6.24 15.04 -0.38
C GLY A 340 6.97 13.83 0.14
N SER A 341 8.01 14.06 0.88
CA SER A 341 8.77 12.99 1.53
C SER A 341 9.37 13.52 2.82
N PRO A 342 9.51 12.66 3.82
CA PRO A 342 10.03 13.10 5.11
C PRO A 342 11.52 13.38 5.08
N SER A 343 11.95 14.22 6.01
CA SER A 343 13.35 14.51 6.21
C SER A 343 13.58 14.65 7.71
N MET A 344 14.74 14.21 8.19
CA MET A 344 15.07 14.30 9.61
C MET A 344 16.40 14.97 9.79
N ARG A 345 16.58 15.57 10.97
CA ARG A 345 17.84 16.25 11.26
C ARG A 345 18.97 15.31 11.62
N MET A 346 18.67 14.21 12.28
CA MET A 346 19.68 13.21 12.68
C MET A 346 20.88 13.85 13.37
N THR A 347 20.61 14.54 14.46
CA THR A 347 21.68 15.28 15.14
C THR A 347 22.82 14.38 15.61
N HIS A 348 22.53 13.10 15.87
CA HIS A 348 23.59 12.16 16.28
C HIS A 348 24.60 11.88 15.16
N LEU A 349 24.29 12.30 13.94
CA LEU A 349 25.20 12.10 12.80
C LEU A 349 25.91 13.38 12.39
N LYS A 350 25.74 14.47 13.17
CA LYS A 350 26.33 15.74 12.81
C LYS A 350 27.83 15.59 12.58
N GLY A 351 28.29 16.18 11.50
CA GLY A 351 29.70 16.13 11.15
C GLY A 351 30.10 14.91 10.35
N LEU A 352 29.23 13.94 10.22
CA LEU A 352 29.56 12.68 9.53
C LEU A 352 28.88 12.54 8.18
N THR A 353 27.77 13.23 7.97
CA THR A 353 27.09 13.14 6.69
C THR A 353 27.75 14.05 5.66
N ARG A 354 27.70 13.65 4.41
CA ARG A 354 28.19 14.47 3.30
C ARG A 354 27.04 15.10 2.53
N TYR A 355 25.92 14.39 2.43
CA TYR A 355 24.80 14.81 1.61
C TYR A 355 23.53 15.04 2.41
N GLY A 356 23.37 14.34 3.52
CA GLY A 356 22.15 14.40 4.31
C GLY A 356 21.00 13.72 3.59
N TYR A 357 19.79 13.97 4.05
CA TYR A 357 18.61 13.41 3.41
C TYR A 357 18.45 14.06 2.06
N GLN A 358 18.29 13.23 1.06
CA GLN A 358 18.13 13.71 -0.30
C GLN A 358 16.67 13.83 -0.65
N PRO A 359 16.29 14.85 -1.42
CA PRO A 359 14.88 14.97 -1.82
C PRO A 359 14.49 13.87 -2.79
N ALA A 360 13.19 13.58 -2.85
CA ALA A 360 12.68 12.52 -3.71
C ALA A 360 13.08 12.70 -5.16
N ARG A 361 13.27 13.97 -5.60
CA ARG A 361 13.72 14.23 -6.97
C ARG A 361 14.98 13.46 -7.33
N ASN A 362 15.85 13.27 -6.35
CA ASN A 362 17.12 12.61 -6.63
C ASN A 362 16.96 11.13 -6.91
N PHE A 363 15.78 10.57 -6.68
CA PHE A 363 15.53 9.15 -6.91
C PHE A 363 14.73 8.90 -8.17
N VAL A 364 14.55 9.94 -8.99
CA VAL A 364 13.87 9.86 -10.28
C VAL A 364 14.90 10.12 -11.37
N PRO A 365 14.93 9.32 -12.45
CA PRO A 365 15.88 9.59 -13.53
C PRO A 365 15.85 11.05 -13.98
N ARG A 366 17.03 11.60 -14.27
CA ARG A 366 17.16 13.02 -14.51
C ARG A 366 16.43 13.51 -15.75
N ASP A 367 16.19 12.62 -16.72
CA ASP A 367 15.50 13.03 -17.92
C ASP A 367 13.99 13.13 -17.75
N ILE A 368 13.44 12.77 -16.60
CA ILE A 368 12.02 12.94 -16.33
C ILE A 368 11.81 14.28 -15.65
N PRO A 369 11.06 15.21 -16.27
CA PRO A 369 10.84 16.50 -15.63
C PRO A 369 9.99 16.37 -14.37
N VAL A 370 10.34 17.12 -13.34
CA VAL A 370 9.66 17.06 -12.04
C VAL A 370 9.44 18.48 -11.53
N ARG A 371 8.21 18.75 -11.07
CA ARG A 371 7.89 20.03 -10.45
C ARG A 371 6.96 19.79 -9.28
N PHE A 372 7.33 20.23 -8.10
CA PHE A 372 6.52 20.01 -6.91
C PHE A 372 5.34 20.98 -6.87
N LYS A 373 4.18 20.45 -6.52
CA LYS A 373 2.92 21.19 -6.42
C LYS A 373 2.48 21.22 -4.96
N PRO A 374 2.84 22.26 -4.22
CA PRO A 374 2.59 22.26 -2.77
C PRO A 374 1.13 22.33 -2.37
N TRP A 375 0.25 22.70 -3.29
CA TRP A 375 -1.18 22.80 -2.95
C TRP A 375 -1.88 21.45 -2.89
N VAL A 376 -1.29 20.40 -3.46
CA VAL A 376 -2.02 19.13 -3.63
C VAL A 376 -2.32 18.50 -2.29
N MET A 377 -1.31 18.33 -1.45
CA MET A 377 -1.55 17.69 -0.15
C MET A 377 -2.33 18.60 0.80
N ARG A 378 -2.17 19.90 0.67
CA ARG A 378 -2.97 20.82 1.48
C ARG A 378 -4.45 20.69 1.16
N ASP A 379 -4.77 20.54 -0.11
CA ASP A 379 -6.15 20.34 -0.53
C ASP A 379 -6.72 19.06 0.07
N VAL A 380 -5.99 17.96 -0.04
CA VAL A 380 -6.48 16.70 0.49
C VAL A 380 -6.65 16.78 1.99
N ASP A 381 -5.66 17.33 2.68
CA ASP A 381 -5.69 17.43 4.13
C ASP A 381 -6.92 18.23 4.59
N THR A 382 -7.15 19.38 3.98
CA THR A 382 -8.31 20.20 4.34
C THR A 382 -9.60 19.45 4.09
N TRP A 383 -9.70 18.80 2.94
CA TRP A 383 -10.92 18.08 2.61
C TRP A 383 -11.19 16.96 3.63
N VAL A 384 -10.16 16.17 3.96
CA VAL A 384 -10.37 15.08 4.90
C VAL A 384 -10.81 15.62 6.25
N ARG A 385 -10.14 16.68 6.74
CA ARG A 385 -10.47 17.21 8.05
C ARG A 385 -11.87 17.78 8.14
N THR A 386 -12.36 18.37 7.06
CA THR A 386 -13.60 19.14 7.12
C THR A 386 -14.77 18.51 6.36
N GLN A 387 -14.49 17.60 5.44
CA GLN A 387 -15.53 17.02 4.59
C GLN A 387 -15.53 15.49 4.61
N GLY A 388 -14.55 14.86 5.24
CA GLY A 388 -14.46 13.41 5.23
C GLY A 388 -15.70 12.77 5.80
N ARG A 389 -16.04 11.58 5.29
CA ARG A 389 -17.20 10.88 5.77
C ARG A 389 -16.96 9.39 5.64
N GLY A 390 -17.17 8.68 6.74
CA GLY A 390 -17.00 7.22 6.73
C GLY A 390 -15.57 6.81 6.47
N MET A 391 -14.61 7.46 7.12
CA MET A 391 -13.19 7.16 6.91
C MET A 391 -12.56 6.72 8.23
N LEU A 392 -11.90 5.58 8.19
CA LEU A 392 -11.16 5.08 9.34
C LEU A 392 -9.69 5.01 8.97
N PHE A 393 -8.86 5.71 9.74
CA PHE A 393 -7.41 5.69 9.58
C PHE A 393 -6.80 4.90 10.73
N VAL A 394 -6.02 3.85 10.38
CA VAL A 394 -5.39 2.99 11.38
C VAL A 394 -3.89 3.18 11.30
N TYR A 395 -3.26 3.46 12.44
CA TYR A 395 -1.82 3.72 12.48
C TYR A 395 -1.14 2.82 13.50
N GLY A 396 0.17 2.70 13.39
CA GLY A 396 0.98 2.01 14.38
C GLY A 396 1.72 2.99 15.25
N GLY A 397 1.68 2.78 16.57
CA GLY A 397 2.29 3.72 17.49
C GLY A 397 3.80 3.83 17.36
N ASN A 398 4.45 2.78 16.85
CA ASN A 398 5.90 2.81 16.66
C ASN A 398 6.31 2.89 15.19
N ASP A 399 5.39 3.28 14.32
CA ASP A 399 5.66 3.38 12.89
C ASP A 399 6.12 4.81 12.58
N PRO A 400 7.33 4.99 12.04
CA PRO A 400 7.78 6.35 11.70
C PRO A 400 6.88 7.05 10.70
N TRP A 401 6.29 6.31 9.78
CA TRP A 401 5.37 6.92 8.81
C TRP A 401 4.15 7.52 9.50
N GLY A 402 3.83 7.06 10.71
CA GLY A 402 2.72 7.61 11.47
C GLY A 402 3.03 8.91 12.20
N ALA A 403 4.23 9.45 12.06
CA ALA A 403 4.54 10.74 12.69
C ALA A 403 3.69 11.86 12.10
N GLU A 404 3.35 11.76 10.82
CA GLU A 404 2.45 12.72 10.17
C GLU A 404 1.22 11.97 9.71
N LYS A 405 0.12 12.16 10.42
CA LYS A 405 -1.12 11.42 10.19
C LYS A 405 -2.17 12.26 9.48
N PHE A 406 -3.10 11.59 8.83
CA PHE A 406 -4.35 12.25 8.51
C PHE A 406 -5.09 12.56 9.79
N ARG A 407 -5.87 13.64 9.77
CA ARG A 407 -6.64 14.10 10.92
C ARG A 407 -8.08 14.30 10.52
N VAL A 408 -8.99 14.15 11.51
CA VAL A 408 -10.39 14.43 11.27
C VAL A 408 -10.81 15.51 12.27
N ASP A 409 -11.44 16.56 11.78
CA ASP A 409 -11.94 17.65 12.59
C ASP A 409 -13.46 17.53 12.71
N LYS A 410 -14.07 18.55 13.30
CA LYS A 410 -15.52 18.50 13.51
C LYS A 410 -16.32 18.36 12.23
N GLY A 411 -15.83 18.88 11.13
CA GLY A 411 -16.54 18.77 9.87
C GLY A 411 -16.58 17.39 9.29
N ALA A 412 -15.60 16.56 9.65
CA ALA A 412 -15.60 15.17 9.20
C ALA A 412 -16.64 14.37 9.97
N ARG A 413 -17.37 13.51 9.28
CA ARG A 413 -18.44 12.76 9.90
C ARG A 413 -18.16 11.28 9.90
N ASP A 414 -18.49 10.64 11.01
CA ASP A 414 -18.35 9.18 11.13
C ASP A 414 -16.97 8.76 10.66
N SER A 415 -15.96 9.48 11.13
CA SER A 415 -14.59 9.27 10.70
C SER A 415 -13.68 9.23 11.93
N TYR A 416 -12.64 8.40 11.87
CA TYR A 416 -11.87 8.06 13.06
C TYR A 416 -10.40 7.91 12.73
N VAL A 417 -9.55 8.25 13.70
CA VAL A 417 -8.12 7.98 13.65
C VAL A 417 -7.81 7.13 14.88
N MET A 418 -7.32 5.91 14.64
CA MET A 418 -7.03 4.99 15.74
C MET A 418 -5.60 4.47 15.58
N THR A 419 -4.92 4.30 16.71
CA THR A 419 -3.52 3.90 16.70
C THR A 419 -3.33 2.62 17.51
N ALA A 420 -2.73 1.61 16.88
CA ALA A 420 -2.44 0.34 17.54
C ALA A 420 -1.19 0.51 18.40
N PRO A 421 -1.28 0.32 19.72
CA PRO A 421 -0.14 0.59 20.60
C PRO A 421 1.05 -0.28 20.23
N GLY A 422 2.22 0.34 20.09
CA GLY A 422 3.47 -0.37 19.85
C GLY A 422 3.59 -1.03 18.49
N ALA A 423 2.60 -0.90 17.63
CA ALA A 423 2.64 -1.54 16.31
C ALA A 423 3.51 -0.74 15.35
N ASN A 424 4.08 -1.46 14.37
CA ASN A 424 4.90 -0.81 13.34
C ASN A 424 4.04 -0.54 12.10
N HIS A 425 4.69 -0.48 10.95
CA HIS A 425 4.02 -0.19 9.68
C HIS A 425 3.08 -1.33 9.25
N GLY A 426 3.04 -2.41 9.99
CA GLY A 426 2.09 -3.49 9.77
C GLY A 426 0.80 -3.38 10.58
N ALA A 427 0.55 -2.24 11.19
CA ALA A 427 -0.63 -2.07 12.05
C ALA A 427 -1.92 -2.42 11.33
N ASN A 428 -2.86 -2.96 12.08
CA ASN A 428 -4.16 -3.34 11.52
C ASN A 428 -5.23 -3.20 12.59
N VAL A 429 -6.48 -3.40 12.18
CA VAL A 429 -7.61 -3.31 13.12
C VAL A 429 -7.48 -4.36 14.22
N ALA A 430 -7.06 -5.57 13.85
CA ALA A 430 -6.93 -6.64 14.86
C ALA A 430 -5.97 -6.27 15.97
N GLY A 431 -4.99 -5.43 15.72
CA GLY A 431 -4.01 -5.02 16.70
C GLY A 431 -4.38 -3.81 17.54
N LEU A 432 -5.54 -3.22 17.31
CA LEU A 432 -5.99 -2.09 18.12
C LEU A 432 -6.34 -2.55 19.54
N ALA A 433 -6.35 -1.61 20.47
CA ALA A 433 -6.85 -1.91 21.81
C ALA A 433 -8.31 -2.36 21.71
N GLU A 434 -8.74 -3.19 22.63
CA GLU A 434 -10.03 -3.89 22.51
C GLU A 434 -11.21 -2.97 22.20
N ALA A 435 -11.34 -1.86 22.91
CA ALA A 435 -12.48 -0.99 22.68
C ALA A 435 -12.45 -0.37 21.29
N GLU A 436 -11.27 0.04 20.85
CA GLU A 436 -11.16 0.59 19.48
C GLU A 436 -11.33 -0.47 18.43
N ARG A 437 -10.79 -1.67 18.66
CA ARG A 437 -10.96 -2.77 17.72
C ARG A 437 -12.44 -3.09 17.53
N THR A 438 -13.19 -3.15 18.60
CA THR A 438 -14.62 -3.42 18.51
C THR A 438 -15.34 -2.33 17.74
N ARG A 439 -15.02 -1.06 18.05
CA ARG A 439 -15.65 0.05 17.38
C ARG A 439 -15.29 0.09 15.90
N ALA A 440 -14.03 -0.11 15.58
CA ALA A 440 -13.60 -0.11 14.17
C ALA A 440 -14.31 -1.21 13.40
N THR A 441 -14.36 -2.42 13.96
CA THR A 441 -15.00 -3.53 13.30
C THR A 441 -16.49 -3.24 13.08
N ALA A 442 -17.14 -2.67 14.08
CA ALA A 442 -18.57 -2.36 13.98
C ALA A 442 -18.82 -1.33 12.87
N ARG A 443 -17.94 -0.31 12.76
CA ARG A 443 -18.14 0.69 11.72
C ARG A 443 -17.92 0.10 10.32
N ILE A 444 -16.90 -0.73 10.19
CA ILE A 444 -16.64 -1.37 8.89
C ILE A 444 -17.83 -2.23 8.47
N LEU A 445 -18.37 -3.02 9.40
CA LEU A 445 -19.53 -3.83 9.08
C LEU A 445 -20.73 -2.97 8.70
N ALA A 446 -20.94 -1.87 9.42
CA ALA A 446 -22.05 -0.98 9.11
C ALA A 446 -21.90 -0.35 7.73
N TRP A 447 -20.71 0.14 7.41
CA TRP A 447 -20.49 0.73 6.09
C TRP A 447 -20.68 -0.30 4.98
N ALA A 448 -20.37 -1.55 5.25
CA ALA A 448 -20.53 -2.62 4.27
C ALA A 448 -21.97 -3.12 4.19
N GLY A 449 -22.85 -2.61 5.06
CA GLY A 449 -24.24 -3.00 5.04
C GLY A 449 -24.50 -4.42 5.52
N VAL A 450 -23.63 -4.96 6.40
CA VAL A 450 -23.79 -6.31 6.93
C VAL A 450 -23.85 -6.24 8.44
N ALA A 451 -24.61 -7.14 9.04
CA ALA A 451 -24.79 -7.14 10.48
C ALA A 451 -23.68 -7.91 11.17
N ALA A 452 -23.26 -7.39 12.31
CA ALA A 452 -22.35 -8.14 13.18
C ALA A 452 -23.07 -9.36 13.73
N ALA A 453 -22.35 -10.47 13.90
CA ALA A 453 -22.95 -11.65 14.53
C ALA A 453 -23.36 -11.32 15.96
N ASP A 454 -22.56 -10.51 16.64
CA ASP A 454 -22.90 -10.06 18.00
C ASP A 454 -22.59 -8.57 18.02
N PRO A 455 -23.63 -7.71 18.02
CA PRO A 455 -23.37 -6.27 17.97
C PRO A 455 -22.53 -5.74 19.11
N GLN A 456 -22.54 -6.39 20.25
CA GLN A 456 -21.79 -5.89 21.40
C GLN A 456 -20.31 -6.18 21.33
N THR A 457 -19.93 -7.23 20.64
CA THR A 457 -18.53 -7.61 20.55
C THR A 457 -17.98 -7.45 19.14
N ALA A 458 -18.80 -7.10 18.20
CA ALA A 458 -18.47 -6.93 16.78
C ALA A 458 -17.16 -7.61 16.36
N ALA A 459 -17.27 -8.71 15.67
CA ALA A 459 -16.11 -9.46 15.24
C ALA A 459 -16.15 -9.65 13.73
N PRO A 460 -15.00 -9.93 13.11
CA PRO A 460 -15.02 -10.25 11.68
C PRO A 460 -15.96 -11.40 11.36
N LEU A 461 -16.60 -11.32 10.20
CA LEU A 461 -17.57 -12.34 9.80
C LEU A 461 -16.91 -13.64 9.35
N THR A 462 -15.62 -13.61 9.00
CA THR A 462 -14.90 -14.84 8.68
C THR A 462 -13.67 -14.95 9.55
N THR A 463 -13.20 -16.17 9.76
CA THR A 463 -12.02 -16.39 10.57
C THR A 463 -10.76 -16.24 9.74
N TYR A 464 -9.67 -15.97 10.42
CA TYR A 464 -8.36 -15.86 9.79
C TYR A 464 -8.00 -17.18 9.11
N ASP A 465 -7.58 -17.09 7.87
CA ASP A 465 -7.13 -18.24 7.08
C ASP A 465 -5.74 -17.90 6.56
N PRO A 466 -4.68 -18.55 7.05
CA PRO A 466 -3.33 -18.16 6.61
C PRO A 466 -3.11 -18.28 5.12
N ARG A 467 -3.88 -19.13 4.43
CA ARG A 467 -3.72 -19.25 2.98
C ARG A 467 -4.17 -17.98 2.24
N LEU A 468 -5.11 -17.23 2.85
CA LEU A 468 -5.63 -16.00 2.23
C LEU A 468 -5.20 -14.75 2.96
N ASP A 469 -4.95 -14.86 4.24
CA ASP A 469 -4.83 -13.69 5.10
C ASP A 469 -3.44 -13.50 5.70
N LYS A 470 -2.48 -14.31 5.28
CA LYS A 470 -1.14 -14.20 5.83
C LYS A 470 -0.58 -12.82 5.59
N ARG A 471 -0.11 -12.20 6.71
CA ARG A 471 0.43 -10.92 6.53
C ARG A 471 1.87 -10.97 6.27
N GLU A 472 2.39 -10.12 5.42
CA GLU A 472 3.80 -9.98 5.22
C GLU A 472 4.24 -8.69 5.84
N LEU A 473 5.15 -8.75 6.77
CA LEU A 473 5.72 -7.57 7.37
C LEU A 473 6.57 -6.81 6.39
N ARG A 474 7.24 -7.53 5.46
CA ARG A 474 8.03 -6.87 4.48
C ARG A 474 7.43 -7.14 3.18
N ARG A 475 6.95 -6.13 2.46
CA ARG A 475 6.38 -6.33 1.18
C ARG A 475 7.41 -6.24 0.12
N GLU A 476 7.10 -6.72 -1.07
CA GLU A 476 8.00 -6.57 -2.19
C GLU A 476 8.30 -5.12 -2.46
N MET A 477 7.32 -4.26 -2.34
CA MET A 477 7.50 -2.83 -2.53
C MET A 477 7.04 -2.12 -1.28
N THR A 478 7.89 -1.24 -0.75
CA THR A 478 7.58 -0.50 0.47
C THR A 478 7.99 0.94 0.29
N LEU A 479 7.35 1.82 1.07
CA LEU A 479 7.77 3.20 1.10
C LEU A 479 9.14 3.34 1.73
N ARG A 480 9.89 4.31 1.24
CA ARG A 480 11.14 4.75 1.84
C ARG A 480 11.13 6.27 1.89
N PRO A 481 11.70 6.87 2.91
CA PRO A 481 11.72 8.33 2.98
C PRO A 481 12.42 9.01 1.84
#